data_cb01f0309769340d7745891f2999d59f
#
_entry.id   cb01f0309769340d7745891f2999d59f
#
_cell.length_a   1.000
_cell.length_b   1.000
_cell.length_c   1.000
_cell.angle_alpha   90.00
_cell.angle_beta   90.00
_cell.angle_gamma   90.00
#
_symmetry.space_group_name_H-M   'P 1'
#
loop_
_entity.id
_entity.type
_entity.pdbx_description
1 polymer ?
#
loop_
_entity_poly.entity_id
_entity_poly.type
_entity_poly.pdbx_seq_one_letter_code
_entity_poly.pdbx_strand_id
1 'polypeptide(L)'
;MAKLELYIPVGRQKLRCGYTTGTCAAAAAAGAAARLLTGETLPAVRIATPAGVAVEAELLRHAAGEGWAACAVRKDGGDDPDVTDGALIFARVERTDTPGIIIDGGQGVGRVTLPGLDQPVGAAGVEDLLLTPGNYGESFAREDRKSVV
;
A
#
# COMPACT_ATOMS: atom_id res chain seq x y z
N MET A 1 -5.89 -11.38 5.90
CA MET A 1 -6.58 -10.66 4.82
C MET A 1 -7.48 -11.62 4.07
N ALA A 2 -8.72 -11.22 3.88
CA ALA A 2 -9.61 -12.00 3.02
C ALA A 2 -9.01 -12.07 1.61
N LYS A 3 -9.01 -13.27 1.01
CA LYS A 3 -8.55 -13.43 -0.37
C LYS A 3 -9.50 -12.71 -1.32
N LEU A 4 -8.93 -11.99 -2.27
CA LEU A 4 -9.72 -11.34 -3.31
C LEU A 4 -10.23 -12.40 -4.30
N GLU A 5 -11.54 -12.48 -4.43
CA GLU A 5 -12.21 -13.39 -5.37
C GLU A 5 -12.47 -12.71 -6.73
N LEU A 6 -11.46 -12.06 -7.27
CA LEU A 6 -11.49 -11.41 -8.57
C LEU A 6 -10.56 -12.16 -9.53
N TYR A 7 -11.10 -12.55 -10.68
CA TYR A 7 -10.38 -13.33 -11.68
C TYR A 7 -10.37 -12.60 -13.02
N ILE A 8 -9.24 -12.62 -13.68
CA ILE A 8 -9.08 -12.10 -15.04
C ILE A 8 -8.76 -13.22 -16.02
N PRO A 9 -9.28 -13.18 -17.24
CA PRO A 9 -8.92 -14.14 -18.27
C PRO A 9 -7.53 -13.83 -18.84
N VAL A 10 -6.65 -14.81 -18.83
CA VAL A 10 -5.32 -14.73 -19.46
C VAL A 10 -5.16 -15.93 -20.38
N GLY A 11 -5.34 -15.71 -21.67
CA GLY A 11 -5.37 -16.80 -22.65
C GLY A 11 -6.51 -17.78 -22.39
N ARG A 12 -6.19 -19.03 -22.06
CA ARG A 12 -7.16 -20.09 -21.74
C ARG A 12 -7.41 -20.30 -20.25
N GLN A 13 -6.74 -19.51 -19.41
CA GLN A 13 -6.84 -19.62 -17.96
C GLN A 13 -7.51 -18.40 -17.35
N LYS A 14 -8.01 -18.58 -16.12
CA LYS A 14 -8.47 -17.49 -15.28
C LYS A 14 -7.49 -17.39 -14.11
N LEU A 15 -6.87 -16.22 -13.96
CA LEU A 15 -5.94 -15.94 -12.87
C LEU A 15 -6.63 -15.10 -11.81
N ARG A 16 -6.43 -15.50 -10.55
CA ARG A 16 -6.90 -14.72 -9.41
C ARG A 16 -6.03 -13.48 -9.23
N CYS A 17 -6.68 -12.34 -9.13
CA CYS A 17 -6.01 -11.08 -8.83
C CYS A 17 -5.49 -11.07 -7.38
N GLY A 18 -4.33 -10.49 -7.20
CA GLY A 18 -3.76 -10.17 -5.90
C GLY A 18 -3.85 -8.69 -5.59
N TYR A 19 -3.30 -8.32 -4.45
CA TYR A 19 -3.16 -6.93 -4.04
C TYR A 19 -1.80 -6.37 -4.44
N THR A 20 -1.76 -5.12 -4.86
CA THR A 20 -0.50 -4.42 -5.10
C THR A 20 0.22 -4.11 -3.78
N THR A 21 1.52 -3.91 -3.85
CA THR A 21 2.31 -3.43 -2.71
C THR A 21 1.76 -2.09 -2.21
N GLY A 22 1.33 -1.23 -3.14
CA GLY A 22 0.75 0.07 -2.80
C GLY A 22 -0.59 -0.05 -2.07
N THR A 23 -1.46 -0.96 -2.47
CA THR A 23 -2.72 -1.22 -1.75
C THR A 23 -2.44 -1.67 -0.32
N CYS A 24 -1.46 -2.56 -0.12
CA CYS A 24 -1.05 -2.99 1.21
C CYS A 24 -0.46 -1.84 2.04
N ALA A 25 0.40 -1.01 1.43
CA ALA A 25 0.98 0.15 2.08
C ALA A 25 -0.09 1.19 2.48
N ALA A 26 -1.05 1.47 1.60
CA ALA A 26 -2.16 2.38 1.88
C ALA A 26 -3.03 1.87 3.03
N ALA A 27 -3.34 0.57 3.06
CA ALA A 27 -4.10 -0.03 4.14
C ALA A 27 -3.35 0.01 5.47
N ALA A 28 -2.05 -0.29 5.48
CA ALA A 28 -1.20 -0.18 6.66
C ALA A 28 -1.10 1.27 7.15
N ALA A 29 -0.95 2.25 6.24
CA ALA A 29 -0.92 3.67 6.58
C ALA A 29 -2.24 4.14 7.18
N ALA A 30 -3.38 3.71 6.64
CA ALA A 30 -4.70 4.02 7.18
C ALA A 30 -4.87 3.48 8.61
N GLY A 31 -4.44 2.23 8.85
CA GLY A 31 -4.46 1.64 10.17
C GLY A 31 -3.55 2.33 11.18
N ALA A 32 -2.34 2.68 10.76
CA ALA A 32 -1.39 3.43 11.58
C ALA A 32 -1.90 4.84 11.90
N ALA A 33 -2.48 5.53 10.92
CA ALA A 33 -3.07 6.86 11.11
C ALA A 33 -4.26 6.82 12.09
N ALA A 34 -5.15 5.84 11.94
CA ALA A 34 -6.26 5.65 12.86
C ALA A 34 -5.73 5.48 14.30
N ARG A 35 -4.72 4.63 14.49
CA ARG A 35 -4.09 4.44 15.80
C ARG A 35 -3.52 5.72 16.37
N LEU A 36 -2.80 6.48 15.54
CA LEU A 36 -2.17 7.74 15.95
C LEU A 36 -3.19 8.80 16.36
N LEU A 37 -4.32 8.88 15.64
CA LEU A 37 -5.32 9.91 15.82
C LEU A 37 -6.35 9.59 16.91
N THR A 38 -6.73 8.33 17.03
CA THR A 38 -7.80 7.90 17.95
C THR A 38 -7.30 7.14 19.17
N GLY A 39 -6.09 6.60 19.11
CA GLY A 39 -5.55 5.68 20.12
C GLY A 39 -6.04 4.23 19.97
N GLU A 40 -6.97 3.97 19.07
CA GLU A 40 -7.54 2.64 18.88
C GLU A 40 -6.69 1.76 17.97
N THR A 41 -6.52 0.51 18.35
CA THR A 41 -5.88 -0.50 17.50
C THR A 41 -6.95 -1.23 16.71
N LEU A 42 -7.01 -0.99 15.41
CA LEU A 42 -7.95 -1.65 14.54
C LEU A 42 -7.40 -3.03 14.12
N PRO A 43 -8.21 -4.09 14.12
CA PRO A 43 -7.79 -5.40 13.61
C PRO A 43 -7.74 -5.46 12.08
N ALA A 44 -8.54 -4.64 11.42
CA ALA A 44 -8.64 -4.56 9.96
C ALA A 44 -9.06 -3.16 9.54
N VAL A 45 -8.81 -2.84 8.28
CA VAL A 45 -9.23 -1.58 7.65
C VAL A 45 -9.83 -1.88 6.28
N ARG A 46 -10.84 -1.10 5.91
CA ARG A 46 -11.43 -1.15 4.58
C ARG A 46 -11.02 0.09 3.80
N ILE A 47 -10.43 -0.12 2.65
CA ILE A 47 -10.03 0.93 1.73
C ILE A 47 -10.65 0.70 0.35
N ALA A 48 -10.87 1.78 -0.38
CA ALA A 48 -11.24 1.70 -1.79
C ALA A 48 -9.97 1.79 -2.63
N THR A 49 -9.84 0.87 -3.58
CA THR A 49 -8.75 0.91 -4.55
C THR A 49 -9.12 1.81 -5.72
N PRO A 50 -8.14 2.28 -6.49
CA PRO A 50 -8.37 3.04 -7.70
C PRO A 50 -9.21 2.33 -8.75
N ALA A 51 -9.13 1.02 -8.80
CA ALA A 51 -9.97 0.20 -9.68
C ALA A 51 -11.44 0.12 -9.22
N GLY A 52 -11.83 0.83 -8.14
CA GLY A 52 -13.18 0.81 -7.60
C GLY A 52 -13.50 -0.42 -6.75
N VAL A 53 -12.52 -1.24 -6.45
CA VAL A 53 -12.69 -2.42 -5.61
C VAL A 53 -12.46 -2.07 -4.16
N ALA A 54 -13.41 -2.40 -3.28
CA ALA A 54 -13.21 -2.27 -1.85
C ALA A 54 -12.40 -3.47 -1.33
N VAL A 55 -11.35 -3.17 -0.58
CA VAL A 55 -10.44 -4.14 0.00
C VAL A 55 -10.53 -4.08 1.51
N GLU A 56 -10.70 -5.22 2.16
CA GLU A 56 -10.55 -5.35 3.60
C GLU A 56 -9.20 -6.00 3.92
N ALA A 57 -8.34 -5.25 4.59
CA ALA A 57 -7.00 -5.68 4.94
C ALA A 57 -6.88 -5.89 6.44
N GLU A 58 -6.43 -7.08 6.83
CA GLU A 58 -6.05 -7.38 8.21
C GLU A 58 -4.79 -6.62 8.58
N LEU A 59 -4.81 -5.97 9.72
CA LEU A 59 -3.70 -5.19 10.23
C LEU A 59 -2.90 -5.99 11.26
N LEU A 60 -1.61 -6.11 11.01
CA LEU A 60 -0.67 -6.93 11.77
C LEU A 60 0.45 -6.07 12.36
N ARG A 61 1.18 -6.62 13.31
CA ARG A 61 2.41 -6.03 13.83
C ARG A 61 2.25 -4.57 14.29
N HIS A 62 1.18 -4.30 15.04
CA HIS A 62 0.94 -2.97 15.60
C HIS A 62 2.05 -2.53 16.54
N ALA A 63 2.49 -1.29 16.37
CA ALA A 63 3.40 -0.60 17.27
C ALA A 63 3.01 0.87 17.37
N ALA A 64 3.29 1.51 18.47
CA ALA A 64 3.07 2.92 18.66
C ALA A 64 4.00 3.48 19.73
N GLY A 65 4.26 4.77 19.65
CA GLY A 65 5.02 5.53 20.63
C GLY A 65 4.52 6.95 20.68
N GLU A 66 5.29 7.83 21.31
CA GLU A 66 4.94 9.24 21.37
C GLU A 66 4.98 9.87 19.98
N GLY A 67 3.82 10.29 19.49
CA GLY A 67 3.68 10.98 18.20
C GLY A 67 3.81 10.09 16.96
N TRP A 68 3.81 8.76 17.11
CA TRP A 68 3.86 7.86 15.96
C TRP A 68 3.08 6.56 16.19
N ALA A 69 2.70 5.93 15.11
CA ALA A 69 2.15 4.58 15.09
C ALA A 69 2.57 3.83 13.82
N ALA A 70 2.56 2.51 13.87
CA ALA A 70 2.89 1.66 12.73
C ALA A 70 2.07 0.38 12.76
N CYS A 71 1.85 -0.18 11.60
CA CYS A 71 1.36 -1.54 11.46
C CYS A 71 1.77 -2.11 10.10
N ALA A 72 1.39 -3.35 9.82
CA ALA A 72 1.72 -4.03 8.59
C ALA A 72 0.50 -4.73 8.01
N VAL A 73 0.54 -4.97 6.72
CA VAL A 73 -0.38 -5.81 5.96
C VAL A 73 0.43 -6.89 5.25
N ARG A 74 -0.05 -8.14 5.31
CA ARG A 74 0.55 -9.22 4.53
C ARG A 74 0.04 -9.16 3.10
N LYS A 75 0.94 -9.06 2.14
CA LYS A 75 0.59 -9.05 0.72
C LYS A 75 0.15 -10.43 0.26
N ASP A 76 -0.98 -10.48 -0.44
CA ASP A 76 -1.44 -11.62 -1.23
C ASP A 76 -1.29 -11.25 -2.71
N GLY A 77 -0.31 -11.82 -3.37
CA GLY A 77 -0.01 -11.57 -4.78
C GLY A 77 -0.96 -12.25 -5.77
N GLY A 78 -1.93 -13.04 -5.28
CA GLY A 78 -2.82 -13.82 -6.16
C GLY A 78 -2.06 -14.91 -6.89
N ASP A 79 -2.44 -15.14 -8.15
CA ASP A 79 -1.81 -16.13 -9.02
C ASP A 79 -0.63 -15.54 -9.85
N ASP A 80 -0.33 -14.25 -9.66
CA ASP A 80 0.85 -13.63 -10.27
C ASP A 80 2.12 -14.02 -9.49
N PRO A 81 3.16 -14.53 -10.15
CA PRO A 81 4.42 -14.88 -9.51
C PRO A 81 5.20 -13.61 -9.11
N ASP A 82 4.84 -13.02 -8.00
CA ASP A 82 5.47 -11.84 -7.43
C ASP A 82 6.38 -12.24 -6.28
N VAL A 83 7.62 -11.77 -6.32
CA VAL A 83 8.61 -11.99 -5.25
C VAL A 83 8.19 -11.38 -3.91
N THR A 84 7.23 -10.48 -3.91
CA THR A 84 6.68 -9.84 -2.69
C THR A 84 5.43 -10.56 -2.15
N ASP A 85 4.99 -11.67 -2.77
CA ASP A 85 3.89 -12.46 -2.23
C ASP A 85 4.22 -12.96 -0.82
N GLY A 86 3.27 -12.79 0.11
CA GLY A 86 3.45 -13.13 1.51
C GLY A 86 4.30 -12.15 2.33
N ALA A 87 4.92 -11.15 1.70
CA ALA A 87 5.69 -10.13 2.40
C ALA A 87 4.82 -9.28 3.34
N LEU A 88 5.40 -8.83 4.43
CA LEU A 88 4.78 -7.83 5.31
C LEU A 88 5.15 -6.43 4.82
N ILE A 89 4.14 -5.68 4.44
CA ILE A 89 4.28 -4.30 4.00
C ILE A 89 3.94 -3.40 5.19
N PHE A 90 4.93 -2.68 5.68
CA PHE A 90 4.82 -1.80 6.84
C PHE A 90 4.54 -0.37 6.43
N ALA A 91 3.73 0.31 7.23
CA ALA A 91 3.65 1.77 7.22
C ALA A 91 3.83 2.31 8.64
N ARG A 92 4.59 3.40 8.73
CA ARG A 92 4.74 4.19 9.95
C ARG A 92 4.24 5.60 9.68
N VAL A 93 3.39 6.10 10.53
CA VAL A 93 2.82 7.46 10.47
C VAL A 93 3.30 8.22 11.70
N GLU A 94 3.81 9.42 11.48
CA GLU A 94 4.31 10.30 12.53
C GLU A 94 3.63 11.66 12.43
N ARG A 95 3.46 12.31 13.58
CA ARG A 95 3.09 13.73 13.62
C ARG A 95 4.30 14.57 13.23
N THR A 96 4.06 15.60 12.45
CA THR A 96 5.06 16.60 12.09
C THR A 96 4.53 18.01 12.38
N ASP A 97 5.41 18.93 12.70
CA ASP A 97 5.08 20.35 12.85
C ASP A 97 4.99 21.07 11.50
N THR A 98 5.41 20.41 10.42
CA THR A 98 5.31 20.95 9.06
C THR A 98 3.91 20.72 8.51
N PRO A 99 3.23 21.75 7.95
CA PRO A 99 1.95 21.59 7.29
C PRO A 99 2.06 20.62 6.09
N GLY A 100 1.01 19.83 5.90
CA GLY A 100 0.92 18.87 4.79
C GLY A 100 1.36 17.47 5.15
N ILE A 101 1.41 16.62 4.13
CA ILE A 101 1.80 15.22 4.25
C ILE A 101 3.14 15.03 3.54
N ILE A 102 4.12 14.50 4.25
CA ILE A 102 5.42 14.12 3.70
C ILE A 102 5.48 12.60 3.65
N ILE A 103 5.84 12.06 2.51
CA ILE A 103 5.95 10.61 2.31
C ILE A 103 7.37 10.28 1.89
N ASP A 104 7.90 9.23 2.51
CA ASP A 104 9.21 8.70 2.17
C ASP A 104 9.22 7.19 2.29
N GLY A 105 10.14 6.54 1.59
CA GLY A 105 10.36 5.11 1.67
C GLY A 105 11.18 4.73 2.88
N GLY A 106 10.70 3.75 3.61
CA GLY A 106 11.43 3.13 4.70
C GLY A 106 12.42 2.07 4.24
N GLN A 107 12.84 1.24 5.17
CA GLN A 107 13.75 0.13 4.91
C GLN A 107 13.16 -0.84 3.89
N GLY A 108 13.93 -1.22 2.88
CA GLY A 108 13.53 -2.16 1.84
C GLY A 108 12.75 -1.53 0.68
N VAL A 109 12.41 -0.25 0.76
CA VAL A 109 11.78 0.47 -0.35
C VAL A 109 12.86 0.95 -1.34
N GLY A 110 12.65 0.62 -2.63
CA GLY A 110 13.53 1.08 -3.70
C GLY A 110 13.50 2.59 -3.85
N ARG A 111 14.60 3.15 -4.35
CA ARG A 111 14.68 4.56 -4.74
C ARG A 111 14.98 4.67 -6.22
N VAL A 112 14.46 5.70 -6.84
CA VAL A 112 14.74 6.01 -8.25
C VAL A 112 16.20 6.42 -8.39
N THR A 113 16.95 5.69 -9.21
CA THR A 113 18.39 5.94 -9.42
C THR A 113 18.71 6.54 -10.77
N LEU A 114 17.80 6.40 -11.74
CA LEU A 114 18.00 6.87 -13.11
C LEU A 114 16.79 7.69 -13.57
N PRO A 115 16.99 8.70 -14.45
CA PRO A 115 15.89 9.44 -15.05
C PRO A 115 15.09 8.54 -16.00
N GLY A 116 13.82 8.88 -16.22
CA GLY A 116 12.93 8.18 -17.16
C GLY A 116 11.72 7.50 -16.50
N LEU A 117 11.62 7.58 -15.19
CA LEU A 117 10.42 7.25 -14.42
C LEU A 117 9.62 8.53 -14.13
N ASP A 118 8.36 8.38 -13.77
CA ASP A 118 7.49 9.51 -13.41
C ASP A 118 7.99 10.25 -12.16
N GLN A 119 8.78 9.55 -11.32
CA GLN A 119 9.38 10.09 -10.10
C GLN A 119 10.80 10.60 -10.36
N PRO A 120 11.21 11.68 -9.68
CA PRO A 120 12.58 12.19 -9.78
C PRO A 120 13.60 11.22 -9.18
N VAL A 121 14.84 11.32 -9.64
CA VAL A 121 15.96 10.58 -9.07
C VAL A 121 16.10 10.90 -7.58
N GLY A 122 16.22 9.88 -6.73
CA GLY A 122 16.29 9.98 -5.28
C GLY A 122 14.95 9.83 -4.56
N ALA A 123 13.83 9.90 -5.26
CA ALA A 123 12.52 9.66 -4.69
C ALA A 123 12.33 8.19 -4.32
N ALA A 124 11.51 7.94 -3.30
CA ALA A 124 11.07 6.59 -2.97
C ALA A 124 10.08 6.07 -4.01
N GLY A 125 10.17 4.78 -4.35
CA GLY A 125 9.32 4.16 -5.38
C GLY A 125 7.84 4.05 -5.00
N VAL A 126 7.43 4.54 -3.83
CA VAL A 126 6.05 4.50 -3.33
C VAL A 126 5.47 5.89 -3.05
N GLU A 127 6.20 6.96 -3.37
CA GLU A 127 5.79 8.33 -3.01
C GLU A 127 4.42 8.71 -3.57
N ASP A 128 4.14 8.35 -4.80
CA ASP A 128 2.87 8.67 -5.45
C ASP A 128 1.65 7.97 -4.86
N LEU A 129 1.88 6.92 -4.12
CA LEU A 129 0.80 6.06 -3.61
C LEU A 129 -0.03 6.71 -2.50
N LEU A 130 0.52 7.70 -1.83
CA LEU A 130 -0.04 8.19 -0.58
C LEU A 130 -0.42 9.68 -0.62
N LEU A 131 0.01 10.43 -1.64
CA LEU A 131 0.05 11.89 -1.58
C LEU A 131 -1.24 12.63 -1.91
N THR A 132 -2.18 12.02 -2.58
CA THR A 132 -3.39 12.77 -2.92
C THR A 132 -4.66 11.95 -2.80
N PRO A 133 -5.61 12.37 -1.96
CA PRO A 133 -6.90 11.70 -1.83
C PRO A 133 -7.70 11.53 -3.12
N GLY A 134 -7.31 12.19 -4.20
CA GLY A 134 -7.93 12.07 -5.51
C GLY A 134 -7.11 11.29 -6.55
N ASN A 135 -5.83 11.05 -6.28
CA ASN A 135 -4.89 10.48 -7.27
C ASN A 135 -4.45 9.05 -6.97
N TYR A 136 -4.97 8.43 -5.93
CA TYR A 136 -4.73 7.02 -5.65
C TYR A 136 -4.92 6.13 -6.87
N GLY A 137 -5.88 6.49 -7.75
CA GLY A 137 -6.24 5.72 -8.90
C GLY A 137 -5.20 5.65 -9.99
N GLU A 138 -4.57 6.75 -10.27
CA GLU A 138 -3.66 6.85 -11.42
C GLU A 138 -2.28 6.30 -11.11
N SER A 139 -1.78 6.50 -9.89
CA SER A 139 -0.48 6.00 -9.48
C SER A 139 -0.43 4.49 -9.39
N PHE A 140 -1.44 3.88 -8.80
CA PHE A 140 -1.55 2.41 -8.74
C PHE A 140 -1.62 1.77 -10.12
N ALA A 141 -2.34 2.39 -11.07
CA ALA A 141 -2.46 1.88 -12.42
C ALA A 141 -1.14 1.96 -13.22
N ARG A 142 -0.20 2.81 -12.80
CA ARG A 142 1.08 3.01 -13.47
C ARG A 142 2.19 2.10 -12.95
N GLU A 143 2.26 1.87 -11.65
CA GLU A 143 3.36 1.10 -11.04
C GLU A 143 3.21 -0.41 -11.18
N ASP A 144 2.00 -0.89 -11.23
CA ASP A 144 1.76 -2.32 -11.34
C ASP A 144 0.74 -2.66 -12.41
N ARG A 145 1.23 -2.78 -13.63
CA ARG A 145 0.42 -3.22 -14.76
C ARG A 145 0.02 -4.69 -14.70
N LYS A 146 0.53 -5.43 -13.72
CA LYS A 146 0.31 -6.86 -13.55
C LYS A 146 -0.66 -7.16 -12.42
N SER A 147 -0.79 -6.27 -11.46
CA SER A 147 -1.77 -6.42 -10.37
C SER A 147 -2.97 -5.52 -10.66
N VAL A 148 -4.15 -6.06 -10.60
CA VAL A 148 -5.37 -5.40 -11.06
C VAL A 148 -6.11 -4.66 -9.95
N VAL A 149 -5.60 -4.71 -8.73
CA VAL A 149 -6.28 -4.09 -7.57
C VAL A 149 -5.37 -3.22 -6.78
#